data_044ae23a5772f86cf6e046b3771308e1
#
_entry.id   044ae23a5772f86cf6e046b3771308e1
#
_cell.length_a   1.000
_cell.length_b   1.000
_cell.length_c   1.000
_cell.angle_alpha   90.00
_cell.angle_beta   90.00
_cell.angle_gamma   90.00
#
_symmetry.space_group_name_H-M   'P 1'
#
loop_
_entity.id
_entity.type
_entity.pdbx_description
1 polymer ?
#
loop_
_entity_poly.entity_id
_entity_poly.type
_entity_poly.pdbx_seq_one_letter_code
_entity_poly.pdbx_strand_id
1 'polypeptide(L)'
;MSTQLLDKVRYWSEHQCFDSETRDHAKRMLQENNQKEIEECFKNVLEFGTGGLRGPMGIGTNRMNRYTVMQATEGLARVIEAQGSGSKNGNSYAGVVIGYDSRNQSKQFAEAVAEVLCAHKIQVFLFSEIAPTPLVSCELLRRSAQAAVIITASHNPPSDNGYKVYWSHGGQIIPPVDEAIIQEVKKISRIEEIPYMELSEAKKTGLLQYIGEESDQYYIDLVAPMALGSKDANKKLGVIYLSLIHI
;
A
#
# COMPACT_ATOMS: atom_id res chain seq x y z
N MET A 1 -15.00 29.25 4.54
CA MET A 1 -14.78 27.79 4.72
C MET A 1 -16.12 27.15 5.05
N SER A 2 -16.47 25.99 4.46
CA SER A 2 -17.76 25.34 4.78
C SER A 2 -17.70 24.69 6.17
N THR A 3 -18.84 24.66 6.88
CA THR A 3 -18.96 23.97 8.18
C THR A 3 -18.53 22.50 8.07
N GLN A 4 -18.95 21.84 7.01
CA GLN A 4 -18.61 20.44 6.73
C GLN A 4 -17.10 20.18 6.61
N LEU A 5 -16.35 21.12 6.05
CA LEU A 5 -14.88 21.01 5.96
C LEU A 5 -14.23 21.13 7.34
N LEU A 6 -14.68 22.07 8.15
CA LEU A 6 -14.23 22.23 9.52
C LEU A 6 -14.55 21.01 10.40
N ASP A 7 -15.71 20.42 10.22
CA ASP A 7 -16.11 19.22 10.96
C ASP A 7 -15.19 18.02 10.65
N LYS A 8 -14.75 17.87 9.39
CA LYS A 8 -13.73 16.87 9.03
C LYS A 8 -12.42 17.11 9.79
N VAL A 9 -11.93 18.36 9.82
CA VAL A 9 -10.66 18.66 10.52
C VAL A 9 -10.81 18.44 12.03
N ARG A 10 -11.96 18.81 12.62
CA ARG A 10 -12.26 18.55 14.05
C ARG A 10 -12.23 17.05 14.34
N TYR A 11 -12.90 16.24 13.52
CA TYR A 11 -12.86 14.78 13.66
C TYR A 11 -11.41 14.27 13.69
N TRP A 12 -10.55 14.74 12.78
CA TRP A 12 -9.13 14.34 12.77
C TRP A 12 -8.33 14.90 13.97
N SER A 13 -8.77 15.99 14.56
CA SER A 13 -8.11 16.60 15.71
C SER A 13 -8.49 15.99 17.06
N GLU A 14 -9.66 15.36 17.15
CA GLU A 14 -10.25 14.95 18.43
C GLU A 14 -10.35 13.43 18.57
N HIS A 15 -10.59 12.70 17.47
CA HIS A 15 -10.88 11.29 17.56
C HIS A 15 -9.63 10.45 17.86
N GLN A 16 -9.78 9.49 18.79
CA GLN A 16 -8.66 8.68 19.30
C GLN A 16 -8.13 7.63 18.30
N CYS A 17 -8.84 7.35 17.19
CA CYS A 17 -8.32 6.50 16.13
C CYS A 17 -7.10 7.09 15.42
N PHE A 18 -6.90 8.41 15.51
CA PHE A 18 -5.73 9.09 14.98
C PHE A 18 -4.62 9.16 16.02
N ASP A 19 -3.37 9.01 15.58
CA ASP A 19 -2.21 9.19 16.45
C ASP A 19 -2.09 10.63 16.96
N SER A 20 -1.27 10.83 18.01
CA SER A 20 -1.12 12.14 18.64
C SER A 20 -0.57 13.20 17.71
N GLU A 21 0.40 12.85 16.85
CA GLU A 21 1.02 13.79 15.91
C GLU A 21 0.00 14.30 14.88
N THR A 22 -0.80 13.38 14.32
CA THR A 22 -1.90 13.69 13.41
C THR A 22 -2.92 14.61 14.07
N ARG A 23 -3.36 14.28 15.30
CA ARG A 23 -4.34 15.11 16.03
C ARG A 23 -3.79 16.51 16.33
N ASP A 24 -2.55 16.59 16.77
CA ASP A 24 -1.95 17.87 17.13
C ASP A 24 -1.69 18.75 15.89
N HIS A 25 -1.37 18.15 14.75
CA HIS A 25 -1.27 18.89 13.50
C HIS A 25 -2.66 19.44 13.07
N ALA A 26 -3.71 18.63 13.12
CA ALA A 26 -5.06 19.07 12.80
C ALA A 26 -5.55 20.17 13.76
N LYS A 27 -5.22 20.10 15.06
CA LYS A 27 -5.50 21.16 16.05
C LYS A 27 -4.80 22.47 15.69
N ARG A 28 -3.52 22.43 15.32
CA ARG A 28 -2.77 23.62 14.91
C ARG A 28 -3.40 24.28 13.69
N MET A 29 -3.78 23.51 12.67
CA MET A 29 -4.48 24.05 11.49
C MET A 29 -5.74 24.83 11.86
N LEU A 30 -6.54 24.32 12.82
CA LEU A 30 -7.73 25.00 13.32
C LEU A 30 -7.40 26.26 14.12
N GLN A 31 -6.41 26.19 15.02
CA GLN A 31 -6.00 27.32 15.89
C GLN A 31 -5.41 28.47 15.09
N GLU A 32 -4.59 28.15 14.09
CA GLU A 32 -3.95 29.13 13.21
C GLU A 32 -4.90 29.63 12.10
N ASN A 33 -6.10 29.05 11.99
CA ASN A 33 -7.07 29.32 10.93
C ASN A 33 -6.42 29.22 9.51
N ASN A 34 -5.55 28.22 9.31
CA ASN A 34 -4.81 28.03 8.07
C ASN A 34 -5.72 27.47 6.97
N GLN A 35 -6.55 28.35 6.41
CA GLN A 35 -7.57 27.99 5.42
C GLN A 35 -6.98 27.27 4.20
N LYS A 36 -5.82 27.72 3.72
CA LYS A 36 -5.16 27.14 2.54
C LYS A 36 -4.79 25.69 2.78
N GLU A 37 -4.12 25.40 3.88
CA GLU A 37 -3.69 24.06 4.23
C GLU A 37 -4.89 23.14 4.50
N ILE A 38 -5.91 23.64 5.22
CA ILE A 38 -7.15 22.90 5.46
C ILE A 38 -7.83 22.50 4.14
N GLU A 39 -7.93 23.42 3.18
CA GLU A 39 -8.53 23.13 1.89
C GLU A 39 -7.70 22.10 1.10
N GLU A 40 -6.39 22.25 1.07
CA GLU A 40 -5.50 21.32 0.37
C GLU A 40 -5.56 19.90 0.94
N CYS A 41 -5.68 19.77 2.26
CA CYS A 41 -5.64 18.47 2.94
C CYS A 41 -7.01 17.78 3.05
N PHE A 42 -8.12 18.54 3.15
CA PHE A 42 -9.43 17.98 3.54
C PHE A 42 -10.57 18.27 2.57
N LYS A 43 -10.42 19.19 1.61
CA LYS A 43 -11.51 19.57 0.69
C LYS A 43 -11.90 18.41 -0.22
N ASN A 44 -10.92 17.69 -0.71
CA ASN A 44 -11.10 16.52 -1.56
C ASN A 44 -10.77 15.23 -0.78
N VAL A 45 -11.04 14.11 -1.42
CA VAL A 45 -10.57 12.79 -1.00
C VAL A 45 -9.56 12.33 -2.03
N LEU A 46 -8.45 11.75 -1.58
CA LEU A 46 -7.48 11.17 -2.49
C LEU A 46 -8.15 10.04 -3.29
N GLU A 47 -8.25 10.26 -4.60
CA GLU A 47 -8.97 9.33 -5.45
C GLU A 47 -8.18 8.03 -5.66
N PHE A 48 -8.87 6.91 -5.48
CA PHE A 48 -8.40 5.62 -5.94
C PHE A 48 -8.66 5.55 -7.45
N GLY A 49 -7.61 5.77 -8.24
CA GLY A 49 -7.66 5.70 -9.70
C GLY A 49 -7.35 4.30 -10.23
N THR A 50 -7.30 4.17 -11.57
CA THR A 50 -6.87 2.94 -12.23
C THR A 50 -5.49 2.52 -11.72
N GLY A 51 -5.48 1.39 -10.98
CA GLY A 51 -4.24 0.82 -10.42
C GLY A 51 -3.85 1.29 -9.02
N GLY A 52 -4.56 2.23 -8.36
CA GLY A 52 -4.29 2.58 -6.97
C GLY A 52 -4.39 4.07 -6.62
N LEU A 53 -3.71 4.48 -5.54
CA LEU A 53 -3.62 5.85 -5.03
C LEU A 53 -2.24 6.44 -5.30
N ARG A 54 -2.15 7.76 -5.46
CA ARG A 54 -0.89 8.49 -5.46
C ARG A 54 -1.10 9.97 -5.12
N GLY A 55 -0.22 10.52 -4.29
CA GLY A 55 -0.25 11.94 -3.95
C GLY A 55 0.77 12.32 -2.88
N PRO A 56 0.79 13.61 -2.52
CA PRO A 56 1.65 14.12 -1.46
C PRO A 56 1.33 13.46 -0.12
N MET A 57 2.37 13.20 0.67
CA MET A 57 2.22 12.72 2.04
C MET A 57 1.76 13.84 2.97
N GLY A 58 1.00 13.50 4.00
CA GLY A 58 0.53 14.44 5.03
C GLY A 58 -0.81 14.02 5.63
N ILE A 59 -1.30 14.83 6.54
CA ILE A 59 -2.59 14.58 7.18
C ILE A 59 -3.76 14.95 6.27
N GLY A 60 -4.91 14.35 6.51
CA GLY A 60 -6.15 14.68 5.82
C GLY A 60 -6.55 13.67 4.74
N THR A 61 -7.77 13.85 4.26
CA THR A 61 -8.39 12.93 3.30
C THR A 61 -7.83 13.01 1.89
N ASN A 62 -7.13 14.09 1.54
CA ASN A 62 -6.53 14.33 0.23
C ASN A 62 -5.00 14.16 0.24
N ARG A 63 -4.49 13.34 1.12
CA ARG A 63 -3.04 13.06 1.28
C ARG A 63 -2.79 11.58 1.47
N MET A 64 -1.60 11.12 1.07
CA MET A 64 -1.09 9.80 1.44
C MET A 64 -0.70 9.80 2.92
N ASN A 65 -1.34 8.97 3.69
CA ASN A 65 -1.05 8.72 5.11
C ASN A 65 -1.53 7.32 5.49
N ARG A 66 -1.22 6.90 6.73
CA ARG A 66 -1.64 5.60 7.24
C ARG A 66 -3.15 5.35 7.07
N TYR A 67 -3.98 6.34 7.33
CA TYR A 67 -5.44 6.20 7.36
C TYR A 67 -6.05 6.06 5.96
N THR A 68 -5.54 6.82 4.98
CA THR A 68 -5.97 6.68 3.58
C THR A 68 -5.48 5.36 2.98
N VAL A 69 -4.31 4.86 3.41
CA VAL A 69 -3.81 3.52 3.07
C VAL A 69 -4.68 2.44 3.69
N MET A 70 -5.03 2.55 4.97
CA MET A 70 -5.95 1.60 5.64
C MET A 70 -7.31 1.57 4.95
N GLN A 71 -7.87 2.73 4.58
CA GLN A 71 -9.15 2.82 3.87
C GLN A 71 -9.10 2.13 2.50
N ALA A 72 -8.02 2.34 1.75
CA ALA A 72 -7.81 1.67 0.46
C ALA A 72 -7.69 0.15 0.63
N THR A 73 -6.98 -0.29 1.66
CA THR A 73 -6.76 -1.70 1.97
C THR A 73 -8.03 -2.39 2.45
N GLU A 74 -8.85 -1.72 3.23
CA GLU A 74 -10.19 -2.21 3.63
C GLU A 74 -11.06 -2.49 2.41
N GLY A 75 -11.08 -1.56 1.44
CA GLY A 75 -11.80 -1.78 0.17
C GLY A 75 -11.25 -2.98 -0.62
N LEU A 76 -9.93 -3.13 -0.68
CA LEU A 76 -9.28 -4.28 -1.29
C LEU A 76 -9.64 -5.59 -0.58
N ALA A 77 -9.59 -5.61 0.77
CA ALA A 77 -9.90 -6.78 1.57
C ALA A 77 -11.33 -7.27 1.32
N ARG A 78 -12.32 -6.37 1.31
CA ARG A 78 -13.72 -6.70 1.01
C ARG A 78 -13.91 -7.32 -0.36
N VAL A 79 -13.20 -6.81 -1.37
CA VAL A 79 -13.25 -7.38 -2.74
C VAL A 79 -12.63 -8.78 -2.78
N ILE A 80 -11.51 -9.00 -2.09
CA ILE A 80 -10.88 -10.32 -1.98
C ILE A 80 -11.83 -11.31 -1.28
N GLU A 81 -12.45 -10.92 -0.16
CA GLU A 81 -13.43 -11.74 0.56
C GLU A 81 -14.63 -12.11 -0.31
N ALA A 82 -15.18 -11.14 -1.03
CA ALA A 82 -16.33 -11.37 -1.91
C ALA A 82 -16.01 -12.37 -3.04
N GLN A 83 -14.78 -12.35 -3.56
CA GLN A 83 -14.35 -13.29 -4.62
C GLN A 83 -13.99 -14.67 -4.07
N GLY A 84 -13.45 -14.74 -2.86
CA GLY A 84 -13.03 -15.99 -2.22
C GLY A 84 -14.17 -16.86 -1.74
N SER A 85 -15.38 -16.37 -1.61
CA SER A 85 -16.59 -17.14 -1.27
C SER A 85 -16.92 -18.23 -2.32
N GLY A 86 -16.21 -18.25 -3.46
CA GLY A 86 -16.34 -19.22 -4.54
C GLY A 86 -15.20 -20.25 -4.65
N SER A 87 -14.23 -20.26 -3.73
CA SER A 87 -13.14 -21.25 -3.78
C SER A 87 -13.68 -22.67 -3.55
N LYS A 88 -13.65 -23.49 -4.60
CA LYS A 88 -14.17 -24.86 -4.61
C LYS A 88 -13.46 -25.85 -3.67
N ASN A 89 -12.40 -25.44 -2.99
CA ASN A 89 -11.51 -26.33 -2.22
C ASN A 89 -11.38 -25.99 -0.73
N GLY A 90 -12.19 -25.07 -0.18
CA GLY A 90 -12.19 -24.79 1.29
C GLY A 90 -10.89 -24.18 1.84
N ASN A 91 -9.93 -23.86 0.99
CA ASN A 91 -8.71 -23.18 1.41
C ASN A 91 -8.93 -21.65 1.43
N SER A 92 -8.50 -21.06 2.52
CA SER A 92 -8.38 -19.62 2.73
C SER A 92 -7.75 -18.94 1.50
N TYR A 93 -8.18 -17.72 1.25
CA TYR A 93 -7.69 -16.81 0.19
C TYR A 93 -6.21 -17.01 -0.10
N ALA A 94 -5.84 -16.96 -1.38
CA ALA A 94 -4.48 -17.23 -1.85
C ALA A 94 -3.42 -16.20 -1.37
N GLY A 95 -3.76 -15.35 -0.40
CA GLY A 95 -2.87 -14.37 0.22
C GLY A 95 -2.63 -13.12 -0.60
N VAL A 96 -1.92 -12.18 -0.01
CA VAL A 96 -1.49 -10.92 -0.62
C VAL A 96 0.01 -10.71 -0.40
N VAL A 97 0.74 -10.40 -1.47
CA VAL A 97 2.15 -10.01 -1.41
C VAL A 97 2.26 -8.51 -1.24
N ILE A 98 3.09 -8.03 -0.33
CA ILE A 98 3.30 -6.60 -0.09
C ILE A 98 4.77 -6.25 -0.26
N GLY A 99 5.05 -5.31 -1.16
CA GLY A 99 6.37 -4.72 -1.34
C GLY A 99 6.34 -3.20 -1.19
N TYR A 100 7.50 -2.61 -0.98
CA TYR A 100 7.64 -1.17 -0.83
C TYR A 100 9.01 -0.70 -1.31
N ASP A 101 9.10 0.59 -1.68
CA ASP A 101 10.34 1.23 -2.08
C ASP A 101 11.02 1.98 -0.91
N SER A 102 12.12 2.68 -1.21
CA SER A 102 12.92 3.41 -0.23
C SER A 102 12.37 4.79 0.15
N ARG A 103 11.17 5.16 -0.30
CA ARG A 103 10.56 6.46 0.01
C ARG A 103 10.22 6.58 1.49
N ASN A 104 10.16 7.83 1.95
CA ASN A 104 9.69 8.12 3.30
C ASN A 104 8.33 7.46 3.56
N GLN A 105 8.16 6.85 4.74
CA GLN A 105 6.96 6.16 5.18
C GLN A 105 6.52 4.94 4.35
N SER A 106 7.24 4.52 3.30
CA SER A 106 6.84 3.36 2.49
C SER A 106 6.71 2.09 3.33
N LYS A 107 7.66 1.84 4.22
CA LYS A 107 7.60 0.69 5.14
C LYS A 107 6.41 0.77 6.08
N GLN A 108 6.17 1.91 6.71
CA GLN A 108 5.04 2.12 7.62
C GLN A 108 3.69 1.95 6.92
N PHE A 109 3.58 2.40 5.68
CA PHE A 109 2.38 2.17 4.88
C PHE A 109 2.20 0.70 4.51
N ALA A 110 3.28 -0.01 4.14
CA ALA A 110 3.23 -1.45 3.88
C ALA A 110 2.83 -2.25 5.13
N GLU A 111 3.31 -1.86 6.30
CA GLU A 111 2.91 -2.41 7.59
C GLU A 111 1.41 -2.18 7.87
N ALA A 112 0.89 -0.97 7.63
CA ALA A 112 -0.54 -0.67 7.77
C ALA A 112 -1.42 -1.51 6.82
N VAL A 113 -0.94 -1.79 5.59
CA VAL A 113 -1.60 -2.73 4.67
C VAL A 113 -1.67 -4.12 5.29
N ALA A 114 -0.56 -4.61 5.81
CA ALA A 114 -0.49 -5.94 6.43
C ALA A 114 -1.44 -6.06 7.64
N GLU A 115 -1.50 -5.05 8.49
CA GLU A 115 -2.36 -5.02 9.67
C GLU A 115 -3.86 -5.14 9.32
N VAL A 116 -4.32 -4.41 8.30
CA VAL A 116 -5.71 -4.48 7.83
C VAL A 116 -6.01 -5.85 7.21
N LEU A 117 -5.18 -6.33 6.29
CA LEU A 117 -5.39 -7.63 5.63
C LEU A 117 -5.39 -8.79 6.63
N CYS A 118 -4.48 -8.78 7.62
CA CYS A 118 -4.45 -9.81 8.66
C CYS A 118 -5.70 -9.79 9.56
N ALA A 119 -6.30 -8.61 9.82
CA ALA A 119 -7.57 -8.52 10.54
C ALA A 119 -8.70 -9.23 9.78
N HIS A 120 -8.69 -9.18 8.46
CA HIS A 120 -9.59 -9.93 7.57
C HIS A 120 -9.21 -11.41 7.39
N LYS A 121 -8.24 -11.92 8.16
CA LYS A 121 -7.75 -13.31 8.05
C LYS A 121 -7.16 -13.66 6.68
N ILE A 122 -6.72 -12.66 5.93
CA ILE A 122 -6.02 -12.82 4.67
C ILE A 122 -4.53 -13.06 4.96
N GLN A 123 -3.96 -14.12 4.38
CA GLN A 123 -2.52 -14.41 4.49
C GLN A 123 -1.72 -13.30 3.83
N VAL A 124 -0.69 -12.80 4.52
CA VAL A 124 0.18 -11.71 4.04
C VAL A 124 1.62 -12.20 3.92
N PHE A 125 2.23 -11.90 2.76
CA PHE A 125 3.66 -12.07 2.48
C PHE A 125 4.28 -10.68 2.33
N LEU A 126 4.89 -10.17 3.40
CA LEU A 126 5.48 -8.82 3.44
C LEU A 126 6.99 -8.90 3.21
N PHE A 127 7.51 -8.20 2.21
CA PHE A 127 8.95 -8.05 2.05
C PHE A 127 9.56 -7.39 3.29
N SER A 128 10.62 -7.98 3.83
CA SER A 128 11.35 -7.45 5.00
C SER A 128 12.16 -6.20 4.66
N GLU A 129 12.59 -6.11 3.41
CA GLU A 129 13.38 -5.02 2.85
C GLU A 129 12.69 -4.43 1.61
N ILE A 130 13.23 -3.36 1.08
CA ILE A 130 12.75 -2.74 -0.16
C ILE A 130 12.75 -3.75 -1.31
N ALA A 131 11.69 -3.74 -2.11
CA ALA A 131 11.54 -4.67 -3.21
C ALA A 131 11.14 -3.94 -4.51
N PRO A 132 11.84 -4.18 -5.63
CA PRO A 132 11.44 -3.58 -6.90
C PRO A 132 10.12 -4.19 -7.40
N THR A 133 9.33 -3.36 -8.08
CA THR A 133 8.02 -3.75 -8.63
C THR A 133 8.01 -5.10 -9.37
N PRO A 134 8.98 -5.42 -10.26
CA PRO A 134 8.99 -6.71 -10.95
C PRO A 134 9.16 -7.92 -10.02
N LEU A 135 9.93 -7.77 -8.95
CA LEU A 135 10.11 -8.83 -7.96
C LEU A 135 8.80 -9.11 -7.21
N VAL A 136 8.07 -8.06 -6.82
CA VAL A 136 6.78 -8.21 -6.14
C VAL A 136 5.75 -8.88 -7.04
N SER A 137 5.70 -8.52 -8.33
CA SER A 137 4.84 -9.17 -9.33
C SER A 137 5.24 -10.64 -9.56
N CYS A 138 6.53 -10.95 -9.57
CA CYS A 138 7.03 -12.31 -9.67
C CYS A 138 6.61 -13.17 -8.47
N GLU A 139 6.74 -12.65 -7.24
CA GLU A 139 6.30 -13.32 -6.02
C GLU A 139 4.79 -13.55 -5.97
N LEU A 140 3.99 -12.59 -6.46
CA LEU A 140 2.55 -12.75 -6.63
C LEU A 140 2.23 -14.01 -7.44
N LEU A 141 2.87 -14.18 -8.59
CA LEU A 141 2.67 -15.34 -9.46
C LEU A 141 3.24 -16.63 -8.84
N ARG A 142 4.46 -16.59 -8.29
CA ARG A 142 5.12 -17.73 -7.65
C ARG A 142 4.26 -18.33 -6.52
N ARG A 143 3.65 -17.47 -5.70
CA ARG A 143 2.83 -17.90 -4.56
C ARG A 143 1.37 -18.17 -4.94
N SER A 144 0.99 -17.93 -6.20
CA SER A 144 -0.41 -17.98 -6.64
C SER A 144 -1.30 -17.10 -5.74
N ALA A 145 -0.77 -15.96 -5.30
CA ALA A 145 -1.48 -15.04 -4.43
C ALA A 145 -2.62 -14.34 -5.19
N GLN A 146 -3.65 -13.88 -4.48
CA GLN A 146 -4.80 -13.22 -5.08
C GLN A 146 -4.45 -11.82 -5.58
N ALA A 147 -3.62 -11.10 -4.82
CA ALA A 147 -3.22 -9.75 -5.15
C ALA A 147 -1.80 -9.44 -4.65
N ALA A 148 -1.24 -8.34 -5.12
CA ALA A 148 -0.10 -7.71 -4.48
C ALA A 148 -0.34 -6.21 -4.30
N VAL A 149 0.24 -5.65 -3.25
CA VAL A 149 0.28 -4.20 -3.00
C VAL A 149 1.72 -3.74 -3.05
N ILE A 150 1.95 -2.65 -3.77
CA ILE A 150 3.27 -2.03 -3.85
C ILE A 150 3.17 -0.58 -3.41
N ILE A 151 3.85 -0.25 -2.33
CA ILE A 151 3.92 1.12 -1.80
C ILE A 151 5.06 1.85 -2.51
N THR A 152 4.68 2.70 -3.45
CA THR A 152 5.62 3.48 -4.28
C THR A 152 4.89 4.59 -5.05
N ALA A 153 5.54 5.74 -5.20
CA ALA A 153 5.11 6.78 -6.13
C ALA A 153 5.96 6.81 -7.42
N SER A 154 6.69 5.73 -7.72
CA SER A 154 7.52 5.61 -8.94
C SER A 154 8.58 6.73 -9.03
N HIS A 155 8.45 7.67 -9.96
CA HIS A 155 9.36 8.77 -10.23
C HIS A 155 8.85 10.14 -9.75
N ASN A 156 7.76 10.17 -8.99
CA ASN A 156 7.25 11.42 -8.40
C ASN A 156 8.24 12.03 -7.40
N PRO A 157 8.10 13.31 -7.03
CA PRO A 157 8.91 13.95 -6.00
C PRO A 157 8.98 13.15 -4.70
N PRO A 158 10.02 13.34 -3.87
CA PRO A 158 10.19 12.62 -2.60
C PRO A 158 9.06 12.88 -1.59
N SER A 159 8.32 13.98 -1.75
CA SER A 159 7.13 14.32 -0.95
C SER A 159 5.94 13.41 -1.20
N ASP A 160 5.94 12.69 -2.31
CA ASP A 160 4.83 11.84 -2.72
C ASP A 160 5.07 10.39 -2.32
N ASN A 161 3.95 9.69 -2.09
CA ASN A 161 3.94 8.24 -2.02
C ASN A 161 2.71 7.70 -2.77
N GLY A 162 2.59 6.37 -2.88
CA GLY A 162 1.48 5.76 -3.59
C GLY A 162 1.23 4.32 -3.14
N TYR A 163 0.08 3.83 -3.51
CA TYR A 163 -0.44 2.51 -3.22
C TYR A 163 -0.90 1.89 -4.53
N LYS A 164 -0.17 0.93 -5.07
CA LYS A 164 -0.50 0.24 -6.32
C LYS A 164 -1.00 -1.15 -6.04
N VAL A 165 -2.03 -1.58 -6.75
CA VAL A 165 -2.58 -2.94 -6.63
C VAL A 165 -2.30 -3.73 -7.91
N TYR A 166 -1.86 -4.96 -7.72
CA TYR A 166 -1.67 -5.99 -8.75
C TYR A 166 -2.61 -7.15 -8.46
N TRP A 167 -3.08 -7.82 -9.49
CA TRP A 167 -4.01 -8.94 -9.36
C TRP A 167 -3.36 -10.27 -9.74
N SER A 168 -4.05 -11.36 -9.49
CA SER A 168 -3.56 -12.75 -9.65
C SER A 168 -2.91 -13.08 -10.99
N HIS A 169 -3.13 -12.28 -12.03
CA HIS A 169 -2.47 -12.43 -13.33
C HIS A 169 -1.08 -11.74 -13.41
N GLY A 170 -0.58 -11.14 -12.33
CA GLY A 170 0.74 -10.49 -12.26
C GLY A 170 0.78 -9.04 -12.74
N GLY A 171 -0.30 -8.51 -13.31
CA GLY A 171 -0.42 -7.12 -13.77
C GLY A 171 -1.17 -6.23 -12.80
N GLN A 172 -1.09 -4.91 -13.00
CA GLN A 172 -1.94 -3.96 -12.28
C GLN A 172 -3.43 -4.27 -12.49
N ILE A 173 -4.25 -3.93 -11.49
CA ILE A 173 -5.70 -4.05 -11.60
C ILE A 173 -6.24 -3.18 -12.74
N ILE A 174 -7.26 -3.71 -13.38
CA ILE A 174 -8.02 -3.06 -14.46
C ILE A 174 -9.51 -3.34 -14.23
N PRO A 175 -10.42 -2.65 -14.93
CA PRO A 175 -11.83 -2.97 -14.85
C PRO A 175 -12.13 -4.47 -15.10
N PRO A 176 -13.04 -5.08 -14.33
CA PRO A 176 -13.94 -4.48 -13.34
C PRO A 176 -13.38 -4.45 -11.90
N VAL A 177 -12.15 -4.93 -11.65
CA VAL A 177 -11.62 -5.13 -10.29
C VAL A 177 -11.33 -3.78 -9.61
N ASP A 178 -10.71 -2.86 -10.30
CA ASP A 178 -10.45 -1.50 -9.80
C ASP A 178 -11.75 -0.77 -9.43
N GLU A 179 -12.77 -0.87 -10.28
CA GLU A 179 -14.10 -0.29 -10.02
C GLU A 179 -14.73 -0.90 -8.75
N ALA A 180 -14.63 -2.23 -8.58
CA ALA A 180 -15.15 -2.90 -7.40
C ALA A 180 -14.45 -2.40 -6.11
N ILE A 181 -13.13 -2.26 -6.12
CA ILE A 181 -12.37 -1.72 -4.99
C ILE A 181 -12.80 -0.28 -4.70
N ILE A 182 -12.90 0.57 -5.72
CA ILE A 182 -13.35 1.97 -5.59
C ILE A 182 -14.72 2.04 -4.91
N GLN A 183 -15.66 1.17 -5.30
CA GLN A 183 -16.98 1.14 -4.71
C GLN A 183 -16.96 0.75 -3.23
N GLU A 184 -16.13 -0.23 -2.85
CA GLU A 184 -15.98 -0.60 -1.44
C GLU A 184 -15.29 0.51 -0.63
N VAL A 185 -14.24 1.15 -1.15
CA VAL A 185 -13.57 2.28 -0.50
C VAL A 185 -14.57 3.43 -0.23
N LYS A 186 -15.46 3.75 -1.17
CA LYS A 186 -16.47 4.81 -1.03
C LYS A 186 -17.50 4.53 0.07
N LYS A 187 -17.72 3.27 0.46
CA LYS A 187 -18.63 2.90 1.55
C LYS A 187 -18.06 3.14 2.93
N ILE A 188 -16.72 3.30 3.03
CA ILE A 188 -16.04 3.48 4.30
C ILE A 188 -16.10 4.96 4.68
N SER A 189 -16.94 5.29 5.65
CA SER A 189 -17.17 6.66 6.09
C SER A 189 -16.33 7.06 7.32
N ARG A 190 -15.89 6.07 8.12
CA ARG A 190 -15.24 6.28 9.41
C ARG A 190 -14.00 5.38 9.52
N ILE A 191 -12.88 5.98 9.88
CA ILE A 191 -11.59 5.29 9.99
C ILE A 191 -11.57 4.29 11.15
N GLU A 192 -12.25 4.59 12.26
CA GLU A 192 -12.36 3.72 13.42
C GLU A 192 -13.13 2.42 13.17
N GLU A 193 -13.85 2.31 12.06
CA GLU A 193 -14.55 1.10 11.66
C GLU A 193 -13.65 0.11 10.91
N ILE A 194 -12.46 0.53 10.51
CA ILE A 194 -11.50 -0.32 9.80
C ILE A 194 -10.80 -1.23 10.81
N PRO A 195 -10.99 -2.55 10.71
CA PRO A 195 -10.29 -3.47 11.59
C PRO A 195 -8.80 -3.52 11.27
N TYR A 196 -7.98 -3.68 12.29
CA TYR A 196 -6.55 -3.93 12.13
C TYR A 196 -6.06 -4.93 13.18
N MET A 197 -5.01 -5.64 12.85
CA MET A 197 -4.33 -6.60 13.73
C MET A 197 -2.87 -6.18 13.89
N GLU A 198 -2.40 -6.07 15.12
CA GLU A 198 -0.98 -5.76 15.37
C GLU A 198 -0.07 -6.80 14.69
N LEU A 199 1.02 -6.31 14.05
CA LEU A 199 1.94 -7.19 13.31
C LEU A 199 2.53 -8.31 14.15
N SER A 200 2.74 -8.05 15.46
CA SER A 200 3.23 -9.05 16.41
C SER A 200 2.25 -10.19 16.62
N GLU A 201 0.94 -9.90 16.62
CA GLU A 201 -0.13 -10.88 16.69
C GLU A 201 -0.30 -11.61 15.35
N ALA A 202 -0.32 -10.87 14.25
CA ALA A 202 -0.40 -11.42 12.90
C ALA A 202 0.73 -12.43 12.63
N LYS A 203 1.95 -12.16 13.11
CA LYS A 203 3.08 -13.08 13.03
C LYS A 203 2.88 -14.33 13.89
N LYS A 204 2.38 -14.17 15.12
CA LYS A 204 2.12 -15.31 16.03
C LYS A 204 1.02 -16.25 15.51
N THR A 205 0.01 -15.69 14.86
CA THR A 205 -1.09 -16.47 14.26
C THR A 205 -0.74 -17.10 12.91
N GLY A 206 0.45 -16.78 12.37
CA GLY A 206 0.89 -17.27 11.07
C GLY A 206 0.26 -16.55 9.87
N LEU A 207 -0.56 -15.51 10.09
CA LEU A 207 -1.15 -14.70 9.02
C LEU A 207 -0.15 -13.77 8.35
N LEU A 208 0.93 -13.38 9.04
CA LEU A 208 2.00 -12.57 8.49
C LEU A 208 3.28 -13.39 8.36
N GLN A 209 3.80 -13.49 7.15
CA GLN A 209 5.11 -14.04 6.83
C GLN A 209 6.00 -12.97 6.21
N TYR A 210 7.18 -12.74 6.78
CA TYR A 210 8.20 -11.92 6.14
C TYR A 210 8.93 -12.73 5.06
N ILE A 211 9.15 -12.11 3.91
CA ILE A 211 9.86 -12.67 2.77
C ILE A 211 11.01 -11.74 2.34
N GLY A 212 11.99 -12.24 1.60
CA GLY A 212 13.16 -11.45 1.19
C GLY A 212 14.15 -12.29 0.39
N GLU A 213 15.28 -12.66 0.97
CA GLU A 213 16.42 -13.28 0.28
C GLU A 213 16.03 -14.48 -0.62
N GLU A 214 15.13 -15.33 -0.17
CA GLU A 214 14.62 -16.44 -0.98
C GLU A 214 13.89 -15.95 -2.24
N SER A 215 13.15 -14.86 -2.12
CA SER A 215 12.43 -14.24 -3.23
C SER A 215 13.39 -13.58 -4.21
N ASP A 216 14.42 -12.89 -3.69
CA ASP A 216 15.47 -12.27 -4.49
C ASP A 216 16.21 -13.34 -5.31
N GLN A 217 16.63 -14.43 -4.66
CA GLN A 217 17.36 -15.51 -5.33
C GLN A 217 16.49 -16.16 -6.41
N TYR A 218 15.24 -16.45 -6.12
CA TYR A 218 14.30 -17.00 -7.11
C TYR A 218 14.16 -16.09 -8.33
N TYR A 219 14.01 -14.79 -8.12
CA TYR A 219 13.90 -13.81 -9.21
C TYR A 219 15.18 -13.72 -10.04
N ILE A 220 16.34 -13.70 -9.39
CA ILE A 220 17.64 -13.70 -10.06
C ILE A 220 17.81 -14.96 -10.91
N ASP A 221 17.52 -16.14 -10.37
CA ASP A 221 17.61 -17.41 -11.08
C ASP A 221 16.69 -17.47 -12.30
N LEU A 222 15.53 -16.82 -12.21
CA LEU A 222 14.57 -16.73 -13.31
C LEU A 222 15.04 -15.80 -14.43
N VAL A 223 15.62 -14.64 -14.10
CA VAL A 223 15.94 -13.61 -15.11
C VAL A 223 17.39 -13.71 -15.63
N ALA A 224 18.33 -14.22 -14.85
CA ALA A 224 19.72 -14.32 -15.26
C ALA A 224 19.95 -15.13 -16.56
N PRO A 225 19.22 -16.24 -16.80
CA PRO A 225 19.34 -16.98 -18.07
C PRO A 225 18.85 -16.22 -19.30
N MET A 226 18.04 -15.15 -19.10
CA MET A 226 17.53 -14.31 -20.20
C MET A 226 18.56 -13.29 -20.69
N ALA A 227 19.70 -13.17 -20.00
CA ALA A 227 20.77 -12.26 -20.41
C ALA A 227 21.39 -12.69 -21.74
N LEU A 228 21.39 -11.79 -22.71
CA LEU A 228 21.95 -12.02 -24.07
C LEU A 228 23.49 -11.86 -24.11
N GLY A 229 24.10 -11.47 -23.00
CA GLY A 229 25.53 -11.24 -22.90
C GLY A 229 26.34 -12.52 -22.86
N SER A 230 27.57 -12.50 -23.44
CA SER A 230 28.56 -13.57 -23.30
C SER A 230 29.03 -13.69 -21.84
N LYS A 231 29.24 -14.93 -21.35
CA LYS A 231 29.87 -15.18 -20.05
C LYS A 231 31.29 -14.60 -19.97
N ASP A 232 31.92 -14.34 -21.13
CA ASP A 232 33.23 -13.75 -21.29
C ASP A 232 33.22 -12.24 -21.50
N ALA A 233 32.04 -11.58 -21.32
CA ALA A 233 31.93 -10.14 -21.40
C ALA A 233 32.94 -9.44 -20.48
N ASN A 234 33.54 -8.37 -20.99
CA ASN A 234 34.64 -7.67 -20.37
C ASN A 234 34.37 -7.28 -18.90
N LYS A 235 34.92 -8.06 -17.96
CA LYS A 235 34.80 -7.85 -16.50
C LYS A 235 35.48 -6.57 -16.01
N LYS A 236 36.14 -5.80 -16.89
CA LYS A 236 36.84 -4.55 -16.55
C LYS A 236 35.94 -3.31 -16.75
N LEU A 237 34.71 -3.50 -17.22
CA LEU A 237 33.79 -2.37 -17.34
C LEU A 237 33.37 -1.87 -15.95
N GLY A 238 33.72 -0.63 -15.64
CA GLY A 238 33.19 0.08 -14.46
C GLY A 238 31.76 0.52 -14.74
N VAL A 239 30.82 0.13 -13.89
CA VAL A 239 29.42 0.56 -14.01
C VAL A 239 29.04 1.37 -12.78
N ILE A 240 28.49 2.57 -13.00
CA ILE A 240 27.86 3.36 -11.96
C ILE A 240 26.34 3.21 -12.17
N TYR A 241 25.69 2.58 -11.19
CA TYR A 241 24.23 2.46 -11.18
C TYR A 241 23.62 3.62 -10.40
N LEU A 242 22.78 4.41 -11.07
CA LEU A 242 22.05 5.51 -10.47
C LEU A 242 20.55 5.20 -10.51
N SER A 243 19.93 5.14 -9.34
CA SER A 243 18.48 4.99 -9.23
C SER A 243 17.84 6.35 -8.92
N LEU A 244 16.83 6.74 -9.71
CA LEU A 244 16.07 7.98 -9.48
C LEU A 244 15.32 7.98 -8.14
N ILE A 245 15.05 6.80 -7.58
CA ILE A 245 14.36 6.65 -6.29
C ILE A 245 15.30 6.96 -5.11
N HIS A 246 16.59 6.78 -5.29
CA HIS A 246 17.60 6.97 -4.24
C HIS A 246 18.28 8.34 -4.26
N ILE A 247 17.87 9.22 -5.16
CA ILE A 247 18.32 10.60 -5.24
C ILE A 247 17.37 11.52 -4.46
#